data_823480b220269d4fcb573abbd3018f39
#
_entry.id   823480b220269d4fcb573abbd3018f39
#
_cell.length_a   1.000
_cell.length_b   1.000
_cell.length_c   1.000
_cell.angle_alpha   90.00
_cell.angle_beta   90.00
_cell.angle_gamma   90.00
#
_symmetry.space_group_name_H-M   'P 1'
#
loop_
_entity.id
_entity.type
_entity.pdbx_description
1 polymer ?
#
loop_
_entity_poly.entity_id
_entity_poly.type
_entity_poly.pdbx_seq_one_letter_code
_entity_poly.pdbx_strand_id
1 'polypeptide(L)'
;MAEIYQNHVIDPTYFYDCIEEFSFNYTIYVVEKKEIDASGNVKRTYSKNAIRGSLQSQGVELRQSKDGNTKEMRYNFYCKSLYRIDIGDIIEYKNRYLRVESVKDFDEYGVRECSLLMVQLTKYRDLADYIKYLQGAKLV
;
A
#
# COMPACT_ATOMS: atom_id res chain seq x y z
N MET A 1 -19.43 -12.81 31.68
CA MET A 1 -18.04 -12.63 31.23
C MET A 1 -17.64 -13.63 30.18
N ALA A 2 -18.22 -14.83 30.22
CA ALA A 2 -17.97 -15.81 29.16
C ALA A 2 -18.43 -15.32 27.79
N GLU A 3 -19.45 -14.48 27.74
CA GLU A 3 -19.96 -13.94 26.49
C GLU A 3 -18.93 -13.12 25.74
N ILE A 4 -18.05 -12.42 26.46
CA ILE A 4 -17.00 -11.60 25.83
C ILE A 4 -16.04 -12.49 25.06
N TYR A 5 -15.69 -13.65 25.60
CA TYR A 5 -14.78 -14.58 24.96
C TYR A 5 -15.46 -15.38 23.86
N GLN A 6 -16.71 -15.69 24.03
CA GLN A 6 -17.48 -16.46 23.05
C GLN A 6 -17.75 -15.66 21.79
N ASN A 7 -18.03 -14.39 21.94
CA ASN A 7 -18.35 -13.54 20.81
C ASN A 7 -17.12 -13.06 20.06
N HIS A 8 -15.97 -13.04 20.71
CA HIS A 8 -14.73 -12.53 20.14
C HIS A 8 -14.89 -11.17 19.46
N VAL A 9 -15.80 -10.36 19.99
CA VAL A 9 -16.08 -9.06 19.41
C VAL A 9 -15.01 -8.09 19.90
N ILE A 10 -14.21 -7.61 18.96
CA ILE A 10 -13.28 -6.54 19.23
C ILE A 10 -14.09 -5.25 19.24
N ASP A 11 -13.92 -4.44 20.28
CA ASP A 11 -14.50 -3.12 20.32
C ASP A 11 -13.98 -2.30 19.14
N PRO A 12 -14.84 -1.83 18.22
CA PRO A 12 -14.38 -1.05 17.08
C PRO A 12 -13.53 0.17 17.48
N THR A 13 -13.89 0.83 18.57
CA THR A 13 -13.15 1.97 19.08
C THR A 13 -11.72 1.57 19.48
N TYR A 14 -11.58 0.45 20.15
CA TYR A 14 -10.27 -0.06 20.55
C TYR A 14 -9.38 -0.36 19.33
N PHE A 15 -9.93 -1.03 18.33
CA PHE A 15 -9.18 -1.36 17.11
C PHE A 15 -8.75 -0.10 16.37
N TYR A 16 -9.65 0.85 16.26
CA TYR A 16 -9.40 2.14 15.63
C TYR A 16 -8.31 2.92 16.37
N ASP A 17 -8.36 2.95 17.68
CA ASP A 17 -7.38 3.64 18.52
C ASP A 17 -6.00 2.98 18.43
N CYS A 18 -5.94 1.65 18.36
CA CYS A 18 -4.68 0.93 18.17
C CYS A 18 -4.01 1.31 16.84
N ILE A 19 -4.78 1.40 15.77
CA ILE A 19 -4.26 1.83 14.47
C ILE A 19 -3.72 3.26 14.57
N GLU A 20 -4.46 4.15 15.23
CA GLU A 20 -4.05 5.55 15.39
C GLU A 20 -2.75 5.67 16.18
N GLU A 21 -2.59 4.88 17.24
CA GLU A 21 -1.42 4.91 18.10
C GLU A 21 -0.15 4.49 17.37
N PHE A 22 -0.24 3.49 16.49
CA PHE A 22 0.91 2.97 15.75
C PHE A 22 0.99 3.48 14.31
N SER A 23 0.29 4.56 14.02
CA SER A 23 0.24 5.12 12.67
C SER A 23 1.28 6.21 12.46
N PHE A 24 1.81 6.22 11.23
CA PHE A 24 2.71 7.26 10.75
C PHE A 24 2.19 7.78 9.41
N ASN A 25 2.71 8.91 8.99
CA ASN A 25 2.38 9.49 7.69
C ASN A 25 3.30 8.92 6.63
N TYR A 26 2.72 8.49 5.52
CA TYR A 26 3.44 7.97 4.37
C TYR A 26 3.01 8.68 3.10
N THR A 27 3.85 8.65 2.09
CA THR A 27 3.51 9.11 0.76
C THR A 27 2.91 7.95 -0.01
N ILE A 28 1.75 8.18 -0.64
CA ILE A 28 1.12 7.21 -1.53
C ILE A 28 0.99 7.82 -2.93
N TYR A 29 1.36 7.03 -3.94
CA TYR A 29 1.14 7.37 -5.34
C TYR A 29 -0.09 6.63 -5.81
N VAL A 30 -1.17 7.37 -5.97
CA VAL A 30 -2.48 6.83 -6.34
C VAL A 30 -2.58 6.79 -7.87
N VAL A 31 -2.98 5.64 -8.41
CA VAL A 31 -3.21 5.50 -9.84
C VAL A 31 -4.55 6.16 -10.19
N GLU A 32 -4.48 7.28 -10.89
CA GLU A 32 -5.67 8.02 -11.30
C GLU A 32 -6.24 7.47 -12.61
N LYS A 33 -5.36 7.05 -13.51
CA LYS A 33 -5.76 6.58 -14.82
C LYS A 33 -4.76 5.54 -15.32
N LYS A 34 -5.29 4.51 -15.97
CA LYS A 34 -4.48 3.45 -16.57
C LYS A 34 -4.89 3.34 -18.04
N GLU A 35 -3.94 3.51 -18.95
CA GLU A 35 -4.15 3.39 -20.38
C GLU A 35 -3.29 2.26 -20.93
N ILE A 36 -3.85 1.51 -21.89
CA ILE A 36 -3.13 0.48 -22.62
C ILE A 36 -3.12 0.90 -24.08
N ASP A 37 -1.92 1.05 -24.66
CA ASP A 37 -1.81 1.44 -26.07
C ASP A 37 -2.04 0.22 -27.00
N ALA A 38 -1.99 0.47 -28.30
CA ALA A 38 -2.20 -0.56 -29.31
C ALA A 38 -1.12 -1.65 -29.29
N SER A 39 0.06 -1.33 -28.74
CA SER A 39 1.17 -2.28 -28.60
C SER A 39 1.10 -3.06 -27.29
N GLY A 40 0.10 -2.82 -26.46
CA GLY A 40 -0.04 -3.48 -25.16
C GLY A 40 0.74 -2.83 -24.03
N ASN A 41 1.39 -1.71 -24.26
CA ASN A 41 2.12 -0.98 -23.22
C ASN A 41 1.14 -0.29 -22.28
N VAL A 42 1.41 -0.41 -20.99
CA VAL A 42 0.59 0.18 -19.93
C VAL A 42 1.21 1.50 -19.49
N LYS A 43 0.41 2.55 -19.51
CA LYS A 43 0.79 3.86 -18.97
C LYS A 43 -0.20 4.25 -17.88
N ARG A 44 0.33 4.58 -16.71
CA ARG A 44 -0.46 5.01 -15.57
C ARG A 44 -0.21 6.48 -15.29
N THR A 45 -1.25 7.16 -14.86
CA THR A 45 -1.15 8.53 -14.36
C THR A 45 -1.33 8.48 -12.85
N TYR A 46 -0.42 9.13 -12.13
CA TYR A 46 -0.40 9.09 -10.67
C TYR A 46 -0.71 10.44 -10.07
N SER A 47 -1.21 10.42 -8.83
CA SER A 47 -1.23 11.60 -7.97
C SER A 47 -0.54 11.27 -6.67
N LYS A 48 0.22 12.24 -6.14
CA LYS A 48 0.94 12.09 -4.88
C LYS A 48 0.06 12.58 -3.74
N ASN A 49 -0.20 11.71 -2.78
CA ASN A 49 -1.01 12.03 -1.61
C ASN A 49 -0.30 11.58 -0.34
N ALA A 50 -0.81 12.05 0.79
CA ALA A 50 -0.39 11.55 2.10
C ALA A 50 -1.43 10.55 2.60
N ILE A 51 -0.96 9.50 3.25
CA ILE A 51 -1.81 8.52 3.90
C ILE A 51 -1.23 8.20 5.27
N ARG A 52 -2.11 8.06 6.26
CA ARG A 52 -1.70 7.73 7.61
C ARG A 52 -2.15 6.31 7.94
N GLY A 53 -1.22 5.51 8.42
CA GLY A 53 -1.53 4.13 8.79
C GLY A 53 -0.37 3.44 9.47
N SER A 54 -0.57 2.18 9.80
CA SER A 54 0.43 1.33 10.44
C SER A 54 1.01 0.36 9.42
N LEU A 55 2.31 0.46 9.17
CA LEU A 55 3.02 -0.40 8.21
C LEU A 55 3.82 -1.43 8.98
N GLN A 56 3.62 -2.70 8.66
CA GLN A 56 4.30 -3.81 9.33
C GLN A 56 4.91 -4.74 8.29
N SER A 57 6.17 -5.13 8.53
CA SER A 57 6.85 -6.09 7.66
C SER A 57 6.36 -7.51 7.97
N GLN A 58 6.05 -8.27 6.93
CA GLN A 58 5.77 -9.70 7.06
C GLN A 58 7.03 -10.56 6.94
N GLY A 59 8.16 -9.94 6.59
CA GLY A 59 9.40 -10.65 6.36
C GLY A 59 9.63 -10.94 4.88
N VAL A 60 10.56 -11.84 4.62
CA VAL A 60 10.97 -12.20 3.27
C VAL A 60 10.46 -13.58 2.94
N GLU A 61 9.72 -13.70 1.84
CA GLU A 61 9.30 -15.00 1.31
C GLU A 61 10.18 -15.41 0.15
N LEU A 62 10.59 -16.68 0.14
CA LEU A 62 11.28 -17.27 -0.99
C LEU A 62 10.25 -17.92 -1.90
N ARG A 63 10.21 -17.48 -3.17
CA ARG A 63 9.39 -18.11 -4.18
C ARG A 63 10.28 -18.85 -5.17
N GLN A 64 9.93 -20.10 -5.45
CA GLN A 64 10.56 -20.85 -6.52
C GLN A 64 9.89 -20.49 -7.84
N SER A 65 10.70 -20.09 -8.79
CA SER A 65 10.26 -19.82 -10.15
C SER A 65 11.09 -20.68 -11.11
N LYS A 66 10.74 -20.68 -12.41
CA LYS A 66 11.51 -21.37 -13.44
C LYS A 66 12.95 -20.87 -13.52
N ASP A 67 13.19 -19.64 -13.13
CA ASP A 67 14.50 -18.98 -13.21
C ASP A 67 15.26 -19.03 -11.87
N GLY A 68 14.76 -19.78 -10.89
CA GLY A 68 15.38 -19.91 -9.58
C GLY A 68 14.51 -19.34 -8.46
N ASN A 69 15.13 -19.14 -7.30
CA ASN A 69 14.44 -18.62 -6.12
C ASN A 69 14.42 -17.10 -6.16
N THR A 70 13.23 -16.52 -6.01
CA THR A 70 13.04 -15.07 -5.90
C THR A 70 12.64 -14.72 -4.48
N LYS A 71 13.32 -13.72 -3.91
CA LYS A 71 12.96 -13.18 -2.60
C LYS A 71 11.94 -12.07 -2.77
N GLU A 72 10.84 -12.17 -2.05
CA GLU A 72 9.81 -11.14 -2.03
C GLU A 72 9.68 -10.58 -0.62
N MET A 73 9.73 -9.26 -0.50
CA MET A 73 9.44 -8.60 0.77
C MET A 73 8.00 -8.14 0.77
N ARG A 74 7.27 -8.58 1.79
CA ARG A 74 5.87 -8.28 1.95
C ARG A 74 5.61 -7.47 3.21
N TYR A 75 4.61 -6.63 3.13
CA TYR A 75 4.19 -5.75 4.21
C TYR A 75 2.68 -5.79 4.35
N ASN A 76 2.21 -5.51 5.55
CA ASN A 76 0.81 -5.22 5.82
C ASN A 76 0.68 -3.75 6.16
N PHE A 77 -0.38 -3.12 5.66
CA PHE A 77 -0.69 -1.74 5.96
C PHE A 77 -2.12 -1.64 6.48
N TYR A 78 -2.28 -1.04 7.64
CA TYR A 78 -3.57 -0.85 8.29
C TYR A 78 -3.88 0.63 8.32
N CYS A 79 -5.01 1.03 7.75
CA CYS A 79 -5.42 2.42 7.74
C CYS A 79 -6.93 2.55 7.97
N LYS A 80 -7.35 3.77 8.25
CA LYS A 80 -8.77 4.07 8.39
C LYS A 80 -9.45 4.08 7.03
N SER A 81 -10.74 3.73 7.01
CA SER A 81 -11.52 3.64 5.76
C SER A 81 -11.67 4.98 5.05
N LEU A 82 -11.44 6.09 5.75
CA LEU A 82 -11.53 7.42 5.17
C LEU A 82 -10.44 7.71 4.12
N TYR A 83 -9.33 6.98 4.18
CA TYR A 83 -8.23 7.18 3.25
C TYR A 83 -8.47 6.42 1.95
N ARG A 84 -8.11 7.06 0.84
CA ARG A 84 -8.19 6.43 -0.47
C ARG A 84 -6.97 5.54 -0.69
N ILE A 85 -7.20 4.25 -0.86
CA ILE A 85 -6.18 3.28 -1.21
C ILE A 85 -6.81 2.15 -2.00
N ASP A 86 -6.22 1.79 -3.13
CA ASP A 86 -6.72 0.74 -4.01
C ASP A 86 -5.58 -0.14 -4.50
N ILE A 87 -5.94 -1.30 -5.03
CA ILE A 87 -4.98 -2.23 -5.64
C ILE A 87 -4.24 -1.50 -6.76
N GLY A 88 -2.92 -1.63 -6.76
CA GLY A 88 -2.05 -0.99 -7.73
C GLY A 88 -1.43 0.32 -7.27
N ASP A 89 -1.96 0.93 -6.21
CA ASP A 89 -1.35 2.12 -5.62
C ASP A 89 -0.02 1.76 -4.98
N ILE A 90 0.86 2.74 -4.83
CA ILE A 90 2.22 2.50 -4.36
C ILE A 90 2.53 3.42 -3.19
N ILE A 91 2.93 2.81 -2.07
CA ILE A 91 3.37 3.53 -0.86
C ILE A 91 4.89 3.58 -0.86
N GLU A 92 5.44 4.77 -0.64
CA GLU A 92 6.87 4.97 -0.48
C GLU A 92 7.26 4.85 0.99
N TYR A 93 8.26 4.02 1.27
CA TYR A 93 8.76 3.81 2.61
C TYR A 93 10.28 3.63 2.58
N LYS A 94 11.02 4.56 3.16
CA LYS A 94 12.49 4.49 3.26
C LYS A 94 13.18 4.12 1.94
N ASN A 95 12.84 4.84 0.87
CA ASN A 95 13.33 4.61 -0.49
C ASN A 95 12.91 3.26 -1.09
N ARG A 96 11.91 2.63 -0.51
CA ARG A 96 11.28 1.43 -1.05
C ARG A 96 9.91 1.78 -1.57
N TYR A 97 9.47 1.06 -2.58
CA TYR A 97 8.16 1.25 -3.21
C TYR A 97 7.35 -0.02 -3.02
N LEU A 98 6.21 0.13 -2.36
CA LEU A 98 5.37 -0.99 -1.94
C LEU A 98 4.05 -0.90 -2.68
N ARG A 99 3.80 -1.89 -3.57
CA ARG A 99 2.57 -1.93 -4.35
C ARG A 99 1.46 -2.63 -3.58
N VAL A 100 0.29 -2.05 -3.58
CA VAL A 100 -0.89 -2.63 -2.96
C VAL A 100 -1.38 -3.80 -3.81
N GLU A 101 -1.34 -5.01 -3.23
CA GLU A 101 -1.77 -6.25 -3.87
C GLU A 101 -3.21 -6.60 -3.55
N SER A 102 -3.65 -6.31 -2.33
CA SER A 102 -5.01 -6.58 -1.91
C SER A 102 -5.46 -5.59 -0.85
N VAL A 103 -6.77 -5.36 -0.82
CA VAL A 103 -7.41 -4.48 0.17
C VAL A 103 -8.58 -5.23 0.77
N LYS A 104 -8.57 -5.39 2.09
CA LYS A 104 -9.71 -5.92 2.84
C LYS A 104 -10.36 -4.80 3.60
N ASP A 105 -11.65 -4.60 3.37
CA ASP A 105 -12.43 -3.61 4.08
C ASP A 105 -13.09 -4.25 5.30
N PHE A 106 -12.85 -3.67 6.45
CA PHE A 106 -13.55 -3.97 7.68
C PHE A 106 -14.43 -2.79 8.02
N ASP A 107 -15.48 -2.61 7.23
CA ASP A 107 -16.37 -1.46 7.33
C ASP A 107 -16.98 -1.29 8.71
N GLU A 108 -17.25 -2.41 9.39
CA GLU A 108 -17.80 -2.42 10.74
C GLU A 108 -16.87 -1.72 11.74
N TYR A 109 -15.58 -1.75 11.48
CA TYR A 109 -14.55 -1.16 12.34
C TYR A 109 -13.99 0.15 11.78
N GLY A 110 -14.38 0.53 10.58
CA GLY A 110 -13.88 1.74 9.92
C GLY A 110 -12.41 1.66 9.52
N VAL A 111 -11.91 0.45 9.23
CA VAL A 111 -10.50 0.22 8.92
C VAL A 111 -10.34 -0.66 7.69
N ARG A 112 -9.15 -0.58 7.09
CA ARG A 112 -8.74 -1.44 5.96
C ARG A 112 -7.42 -2.10 6.25
N GLU A 113 -7.29 -3.34 5.79
CA GLU A 113 -6.05 -4.11 5.83
C GLU A 113 -5.58 -4.31 4.40
N CYS A 114 -4.36 -3.86 4.11
CA CYS A 114 -3.79 -3.97 2.77
C CYS A 114 -2.56 -4.87 2.81
N SER A 115 -2.43 -5.73 1.81
CA SER A 115 -1.20 -6.48 1.58
C SER A 115 -0.37 -5.74 0.54
N LEU A 116 0.90 -5.54 0.83
CA LEU A 116 1.82 -4.80 -0.02
C LEU A 116 3.00 -5.68 -0.41
N LEU A 117 3.47 -5.49 -1.63
CA LEU A 117 4.65 -6.15 -2.15
C LEU A 117 5.69 -5.11 -2.55
N MET A 118 6.92 -5.27 -2.07
CA MET A 118 8.02 -4.41 -2.50
C MET A 118 8.31 -4.64 -3.98
N VAL A 119 8.34 -3.55 -4.75
CA VAL A 119 8.61 -3.58 -6.18
C VAL A 119 9.82 -2.72 -6.50
N GLN A 120 10.44 -2.97 -7.65
CA GLN A 120 11.56 -2.17 -8.12
C GLN A 120 11.05 -1.03 -8.99
N LEU A 121 11.49 0.19 -8.70
CA LEU A 121 11.06 1.38 -9.45
C LEU A 121 11.45 1.28 -10.94
N THR A 122 12.52 0.54 -11.26
CA THR A 122 12.96 0.35 -12.63
C THR A 122 11.91 -0.34 -13.51
N LYS A 123 11.02 -1.12 -12.91
CA LYS A 123 9.91 -1.78 -13.61
C LYS A 123 8.69 -0.88 -13.75
N TYR A 124 8.71 0.30 -13.13
CA TYR A 124 7.61 1.26 -13.13
C TYR A 124 8.10 2.60 -13.66
N ARG A 125 8.43 2.64 -14.95
CA ARG A 125 8.99 3.82 -15.59
C ARG A 125 8.06 5.02 -15.51
N ASP A 126 6.78 4.79 -15.64
CA ASP A 126 5.76 5.85 -15.54
C ASP A 126 5.79 6.51 -14.15
N LEU A 127 5.94 5.71 -13.09
CA LEU A 127 6.09 6.24 -11.74
C LEU A 127 7.43 6.95 -11.55
N ALA A 128 8.51 6.38 -12.06
CA ALA A 128 9.84 6.99 -11.98
C ALA A 128 9.86 8.35 -12.67
N ASP A 129 9.25 8.47 -13.83
CA ASP A 129 9.15 9.72 -14.57
C ASP A 129 8.31 10.75 -13.82
N TYR A 130 7.21 10.31 -13.21
CA TYR A 130 6.38 11.19 -12.40
C TYR A 130 7.13 11.73 -11.18
N ILE A 131 7.90 10.89 -10.50
CA ILE A 131 8.71 11.30 -9.35
C ILE A 131 9.75 12.32 -9.76
N LYS A 132 10.44 12.11 -10.90
CA LYS A 132 11.41 13.07 -11.45
C LYS A 132 10.73 14.39 -11.79
N TYR A 133 9.55 14.35 -12.36
CA TYR A 133 8.77 15.55 -12.66
C TYR A 133 8.48 16.35 -11.39
N LEU A 134 8.06 15.68 -10.32
CA LEU A 134 7.79 16.33 -9.04
C LEU A 134 9.04 16.97 -8.44
N GLN A 135 10.18 16.31 -8.55
CA GLN A 135 11.46 16.85 -8.07
C GLN A 135 11.89 18.08 -8.88
N GLY A 136 11.74 18.02 -10.18
CA GLY A 136 12.00 19.16 -11.06
C GLY A 136 11.10 20.36 -10.77
N ALA A 137 9.82 20.10 -10.52
CA ALA A 137 8.87 21.17 -10.18
C ALA A 137 9.22 21.87 -8.87
N LYS A 138 9.84 21.16 -7.94
CA LYS A 138 10.29 21.77 -6.66
C LYS A 138 11.51 22.65 -6.81
N LEU A 139 12.30 22.43 -7.83
CA LEU A 139 13.53 23.20 -8.07
C LEU A 139 13.26 24.51 -8.81
N VAL A 140 12.08 24.67 -9.34
CA VAL A 140 11.62 25.87 -10.00
C VAL A 140 10.79 26.70 -9.04
#